data_357b586f56e6860b01780ccad89069e5
#
_entry.id   357b586f56e6860b01780ccad89069e5
#
_cell.length_a   1.000
_cell.length_b   1.000
_cell.length_c   1.000
_cell.angle_alpha   90.00
_cell.angle_beta   90.00
_cell.angle_gamma   90.00
#
_symmetry.space_group_name_H-M   'P 1'
#
loop_
_entity.id
_entity.type
_entity.pdbx_description
1 polymer ?
#
loop_
_entity_poly.entity_id
_entity_poly.type
_entity_poly.pdbx_seq_one_letter_code
_entity_poly.pdbx_strand_id
1 'polypeptide(L)'
;MTDKRYGGEIERLRSPERVALMEVDRVLELALAGVTLKSVLDVGTGSGLWAEAFAQRGLSVTGVDVREDMLAAAQAFVPNATFKQGEMETLPFPDESFDLVFLGLVLHEATGLATALREMYRVANLRVVALEWPYEVGEMGPPQDHRLRAEDVLREARAAGYAQAEHIQLAHMALYRLDKRNLQPWCV
;
A
#
# COMPACT_ATOMS: atom_id res chain seq x y z
N MET A 1 0.43 -8.72 -23.35
CA MET A 1 0.14 -8.10 -22.04
C MET A 1 1.23 -7.07 -21.80
N THR A 2 0.88 -5.81 -21.69
CA THR A 2 1.83 -4.74 -21.34
C THR A 2 2.19 -4.92 -19.87
N ASP A 3 3.48 -4.98 -19.55
CA ASP A 3 3.96 -5.00 -18.17
C ASP A 3 3.55 -3.69 -17.50
N LYS A 4 2.79 -3.76 -16.41
CA LYS A 4 2.30 -2.59 -15.65
C LYS A 4 3.28 -2.17 -14.56
N ARG A 5 4.33 -2.95 -14.32
CA ARG A 5 5.29 -2.73 -13.23
C ARG A 5 6.12 -1.46 -13.46
N TYR A 6 6.38 -0.75 -12.37
CA TYR A 6 7.23 0.43 -12.43
C TYR A 6 8.66 0.06 -12.83
N GLY A 7 9.08 0.54 -14.00
CA GLY A 7 10.43 0.34 -14.56
C GLY A 7 11.35 1.56 -14.46
N GLY A 8 10.94 2.61 -13.73
CA GLY A 8 11.67 3.86 -13.67
C GLY A 8 12.81 3.89 -12.62
N GLU A 9 13.46 5.07 -12.54
CA GLU A 9 14.59 5.33 -11.65
C GLU A 9 14.15 5.43 -10.19
N ILE A 10 15.00 4.97 -9.27
CA ILE A 10 14.75 4.93 -7.82
C ILE A 10 14.58 6.35 -7.26
N GLU A 11 15.42 7.29 -7.68
CA GLU A 11 15.44 8.68 -7.23
C GLU A 11 14.10 9.39 -7.49
N ARG A 12 13.43 9.03 -8.59
CA ARG A 12 12.12 9.59 -8.93
C ARG A 12 11.05 9.25 -7.91
N LEU A 13 11.16 8.09 -7.22
CA LEU A 13 10.20 7.70 -6.19
C LEU A 13 10.22 8.60 -4.96
N ARG A 14 11.34 9.30 -4.73
CA ARG A 14 11.53 10.23 -3.61
C ARG A 14 11.62 11.70 -4.06
N SER A 15 11.26 12.02 -5.29
CA SER A 15 11.28 13.40 -5.73
C SER A 15 10.32 14.25 -4.88
N PRO A 16 10.70 15.50 -4.52
CA PRO A 16 9.87 16.37 -3.68
C PRO A 16 8.45 16.58 -4.24
N GLU A 17 8.34 16.69 -5.58
CA GLU A 17 7.07 16.88 -6.27
C GLU A 17 6.16 15.66 -6.08
N ARG A 18 6.70 14.44 -6.22
CA ARG A 18 5.94 13.20 -6.02
C ARG A 18 5.54 13.04 -4.56
N VAL A 19 6.45 13.29 -3.64
CA VAL A 19 6.19 13.17 -2.19
C VAL A 19 5.09 14.15 -1.75
N ALA A 20 5.12 15.38 -2.25
CA ALA A 20 4.09 16.39 -1.94
C ALA A 20 2.68 15.94 -2.35
N LEU A 21 2.53 15.27 -3.52
CA LEU A 21 1.25 14.76 -3.98
C LEU A 21 0.68 13.64 -3.11
N MET A 22 1.53 12.88 -2.43
CA MET A 22 1.12 11.70 -1.65
C MET A 22 0.57 12.04 -0.26
N GLU A 23 0.66 13.29 0.19
CA GLU A 23 0.13 13.74 1.50
C GLU A 23 0.51 12.78 2.64
N VAL A 24 1.82 12.44 2.73
CA VAL A 24 2.33 11.32 3.55
C VAL A 24 1.79 11.35 4.99
N ASP A 25 1.83 12.49 5.67
CA ASP A 25 1.35 12.59 7.06
C ASP A 25 -0.16 12.31 7.16
N ARG A 26 -0.96 12.80 6.20
CA ARG A 26 -2.40 12.56 6.16
C ARG A 26 -2.72 11.10 5.90
N VAL A 27 -1.98 10.46 5.00
CA VAL A 27 -2.13 9.01 4.73
C VAL A 27 -1.79 8.19 5.98
N LEU A 28 -0.71 8.53 6.69
CA LEU A 28 -0.35 7.86 7.95
C LEU A 28 -1.42 8.03 9.03
N GLU A 29 -1.96 9.25 9.21
CA GLU A 29 -3.08 9.50 10.12
C GLU A 29 -4.27 8.58 9.81
N LEU A 30 -4.68 8.51 8.54
CA LEU A 30 -5.81 7.69 8.11
C LEU A 30 -5.53 6.18 8.24
N ALA A 31 -4.30 5.74 7.92
CA ALA A 31 -3.90 4.35 8.02
C ALA A 31 -3.86 3.85 9.47
N LEU A 32 -3.40 4.69 10.39
CA LEU A 32 -3.25 4.35 11.82
C LEU A 32 -4.51 4.65 12.64
N ALA A 33 -5.46 5.36 12.07
CA ALA A 33 -6.65 5.81 12.75
C ALA A 33 -7.49 4.64 13.33
N GLY A 34 -7.83 4.66 14.64
CA GLY A 34 -8.75 3.74 15.31
C GLY A 34 -8.24 2.37 15.66
N VAL A 35 -6.97 2.14 15.48
CA VAL A 35 -6.34 0.86 15.77
C VAL A 35 -4.99 1.04 16.43
N THR A 36 -4.66 0.15 17.35
CA THR A 36 -3.29 0.06 17.87
C THR A 36 -2.54 -0.95 17.02
N LEU A 37 -1.56 -0.47 16.28
CA LEU A 37 -0.76 -1.26 15.36
C LEU A 37 0.69 -1.31 15.85
N LYS A 38 1.34 -2.47 15.69
CA LYS A 38 2.75 -2.70 16.07
C LYS A 38 3.61 -3.01 14.87
N SER A 39 3.02 -3.62 13.85
CA SER A 39 3.73 -4.10 12.67
C SER A 39 3.05 -3.67 11.38
N VAL A 40 3.86 -3.40 10.36
CA VAL A 40 3.39 -3.10 9.01
C VAL A 40 4.20 -3.86 7.97
N LEU A 41 3.49 -4.38 6.95
CA LEU A 41 4.07 -4.86 5.72
C LEU A 41 3.85 -3.80 4.64
N ASP A 42 4.93 -3.26 4.07
CA ASP A 42 4.93 -2.32 2.95
C ASP A 42 5.14 -3.10 1.65
N VAL A 43 4.08 -3.32 0.89
CA VAL A 43 4.07 -4.12 -0.35
C VAL A 43 4.33 -3.24 -1.55
N GLY A 44 5.32 -3.62 -2.39
CA GLY A 44 5.85 -2.75 -3.42
C GLY A 44 6.60 -1.57 -2.79
N THR A 45 7.46 -1.87 -1.81
CA THR A 45 8.13 -0.85 -0.97
C THR A 45 8.98 0.15 -1.76
N GLY A 46 9.40 -0.23 -2.98
CA GLY A 46 10.24 0.62 -3.83
C GLY A 46 11.47 1.09 -3.09
N SER A 47 11.73 2.39 -3.09
CA SER A 47 12.86 3.01 -2.37
C SER A 47 12.66 3.11 -0.84
N GLY A 48 11.62 2.51 -0.27
CA GLY A 48 11.35 2.50 1.16
C GLY A 48 10.77 3.80 1.73
N LEU A 49 10.13 4.64 0.93
CA LEU A 49 9.53 5.89 1.40
C LEU A 49 8.50 5.65 2.51
N TRP A 50 7.55 4.74 2.26
CA TRP A 50 6.51 4.41 3.22
C TRP A 50 7.04 3.59 4.38
N ALA A 51 7.97 2.68 4.12
CA ALA A 51 8.69 1.95 5.17
C ALA A 51 9.35 2.91 6.17
N GLU A 52 10.04 3.95 5.68
CA GLU A 52 10.63 5.00 6.51
C GLU A 52 9.58 5.76 7.32
N ALA A 53 8.50 6.19 6.66
CA ALA A 53 7.43 6.95 7.29
C ALA A 53 6.74 6.17 8.43
N PHE A 54 6.48 4.87 8.25
CA PHE A 54 5.94 4.00 9.30
C PHE A 54 6.95 3.72 10.42
N ALA A 55 8.24 3.52 10.09
CA ALA A 55 9.29 3.33 11.09
C ALA A 55 9.44 4.56 12.00
N GLN A 56 9.33 5.77 11.44
CA GLN A 56 9.33 7.03 12.20
C GLN A 56 8.12 7.16 13.15
N ARG A 57 7.02 6.44 12.90
CA ARG A 57 5.85 6.34 13.79
C ARG A 57 5.99 5.20 14.81
N GLY A 58 7.14 4.52 14.85
CA GLY A 58 7.46 3.49 15.85
C GLY A 58 6.95 2.08 15.52
N LEU A 59 6.50 1.82 14.29
CA LEU A 59 6.09 0.49 13.88
C LEU A 59 7.30 -0.38 13.49
N SER A 60 7.18 -1.69 13.73
CA SER A 60 8.08 -2.68 13.13
C SER A 60 7.72 -2.83 11.66
N VAL A 61 8.68 -2.58 10.78
CA VAL A 61 8.45 -2.53 9.33
C VAL A 61 9.11 -3.69 8.62
N THR A 62 8.35 -4.34 7.75
CA THR A 62 8.84 -5.24 6.72
C THR A 62 8.42 -4.71 5.36
N GLY A 63 9.35 -4.63 4.41
CA GLY A 63 9.07 -4.24 3.03
C GLY A 63 9.24 -5.41 2.07
N VAL A 64 8.41 -5.45 1.03
CA VAL A 64 8.50 -6.42 -0.07
C VAL A 64 8.50 -5.69 -1.39
N ASP A 65 9.38 -6.11 -2.30
CA ASP A 65 9.41 -5.68 -3.70
C ASP A 65 9.89 -6.81 -4.59
N VAL A 66 9.55 -6.77 -5.86
CA VAL A 66 10.05 -7.73 -6.86
C VAL A 66 11.45 -7.38 -7.33
N ARG A 67 11.85 -6.11 -7.19
CA ARG A 67 13.13 -5.56 -7.65
C ARG A 67 14.17 -5.54 -6.52
N GLU A 68 15.28 -6.24 -6.71
CA GLU A 68 16.39 -6.28 -5.75
C GLU A 68 17.08 -4.91 -5.55
N ASP A 69 17.19 -4.12 -6.61
CA ASP A 69 17.76 -2.77 -6.52
C ASP A 69 16.91 -1.81 -5.68
N MET A 70 15.57 -1.95 -5.72
CA MET A 70 14.65 -1.25 -4.84
C MET A 70 14.84 -1.66 -3.37
N LEU A 71 14.95 -2.96 -3.10
CA LEU A 71 15.18 -3.46 -1.74
C LEU A 71 16.52 -2.98 -1.17
N ALA A 72 17.57 -2.93 -1.99
CA ALA A 72 18.87 -2.39 -1.60
C ALA A 72 18.79 -0.90 -1.25
N ALA A 73 18.06 -0.11 -2.06
CA ALA A 73 17.83 1.30 -1.78
C ALA A 73 17.01 1.50 -0.50
N ALA A 74 15.92 0.74 -0.32
CA ALA A 74 15.09 0.78 0.88
C ALA A 74 15.89 0.46 2.14
N GLN A 75 16.75 -0.57 2.09
CA GLN A 75 17.63 -0.94 3.22
C GLN A 75 18.61 0.18 3.60
N ALA A 76 19.08 0.95 2.62
CA ALA A 76 19.96 2.10 2.90
C ALA A 76 19.23 3.23 3.64
N PHE A 77 17.95 3.48 3.33
CA PHE A 77 17.14 4.50 4.00
C PHE A 77 16.59 4.06 5.34
N VAL A 78 16.25 2.76 5.49
CA VAL A 78 15.62 2.21 6.69
C VAL A 78 16.40 1.00 7.20
N PRO A 79 17.61 1.19 7.75
CA PRO A 79 18.52 0.10 8.09
C PRO A 79 17.97 -0.88 9.15
N ASN A 80 17.02 -0.44 9.97
CA ASN A 80 16.40 -1.25 11.02
C ASN A 80 15.13 -2.01 10.57
N ALA A 81 14.69 -1.83 9.31
CA ALA A 81 13.59 -2.60 8.74
C ALA A 81 14.10 -3.88 8.08
N THR A 82 13.18 -4.81 7.84
CA THR A 82 13.46 -6.04 7.10
C THR A 82 12.93 -5.91 5.69
N PHE A 83 13.73 -6.29 4.68
CA PHE A 83 13.30 -6.27 3.30
C PHE A 83 13.45 -7.65 2.67
N LYS A 84 12.44 -8.08 1.88
CA LYS A 84 12.41 -9.37 1.21
C LYS A 84 11.91 -9.24 -0.22
N GLN A 85 12.46 -10.03 -1.12
CA GLN A 85 11.92 -10.16 -2.47
C GLN A 85 10.63 -10.99 -2.43
N GLY A 86 9.62 -10.54 -3.19
CA GLY A 86 8.33 -11.25 -3.30
C GLY A 86 7.35 -10.54 -4.21
N GLU A 87 6.34 -11.28 -4.65
CA GLU A 87 5.24 -10.78 -5.47
C GLU A 87 3.99 -10.56 -4.62
N MET A 88 3.20 -9.52 -4.94
CA MET A 88 2.04 -9.15 -4.13
C MET A 88 0.93 -10.21 -4.13
N GLU A 89 0.83 -11.03 -5.17
CA GLU A 89 -0.16 -12.10 -5.25
C GLU A 89 0.25 -13.40 -4.52
N THR A 90 1.52 -13.46 -4.02
CA THR A 90 2.06 -14.66 -3.34
C THR A 90 3.14 -14.24 -2.36
N LEU A 91 2.73 -13.69 -1.23
CA LEU A 91 3.63 -13.15 -0.23
C LEU A 91 4.27 -14.27 0.63
N PRO A 92 5.60 -14.20 0.89
CA PRO A 92 6.31 -15.23 1.62
C PRO A 92 6.13 -15.11 3.16
N PHE A 93 4.88 -14.91 3.61
CA PHE A 93 4.53 -14.76 5.02
C PHE A 93 3.33 -15.63 5.39
N PRO A 94 3.25 -16.10 6.65
CA PRO A 94 2.07 -16.76 7.17
C PRO A 94 0.83 -15.85 7.20
N ASP A 95 -0.33 -16.45 7.41
CA ASP A 95 -1.58 -15.72 7.62
C ASP A 95 -1.46 -14.82 8.86
N GLU A 96 -2.11 -13.65 8.80
CA GLU A 96 -2.23 -12.70 9.90
C GLU A 96 -0.89 -12.27 10.54
N SER A 97 0.19 -12.21 9.72
CA SER A 97 1.54 -11.89 10.18
C SER A 97 1.76 -10.40 10.50
N PHE A 98 0.93 -9.50 9.97
CA PHE A 98 1.10 -8.07 10.12
C PHE A 98 -0.20 -7.39 10.54
N ASP A 99 -0.13 -6.46 11.49
CA ASP A 99 -1.31 -5.70 11.91
C ASP A 99 -1.85 -4.83 10.78
N LEU A 100 -0.96 -4.23 9.99
CA LEU A 100 -1.25 -3.43 8.82
C LEU A 100 -0.52 -3.97 7.58
N VAL A 101 -1.20 -4.02 6.46
CA VAL A 101 -0.58 -4.16 5.13
C VAL A 101 -0.82 -2.87 4.37
N PHE A 102 0.25 -2.26 3.87
CA PHE A 102 0.19 -1.00 3.13
C PHE A 102 0.68 -1.21 1.69
N LEU A 103 0.01 -0.55 0.76
CA LEU A 103 0.36 -0.53 -0.66
C LEU A 103 0.39 0.93 -1.14
N GLY A 104 1.56 1.44 -1.49
CA GLY A 104 1.75 2.82 -1.93
C GLY A 104 1.94 2.94 -3.44
N LEU A 105 0.87 3.18 -4.20
CA LEU A 105 0.89 3.35 -5.66
C LEU A 105 1.39 2.10 -6.41
N VAL A 106 0.95 0.92 -5.99
CA VAL A 106 1.40 -0.36 -6.56
C VAL A 106 0.26 -1.35 -6.81
N LEU A 107 -0.91 -1.19 -6.19
CA LEU A 107 -2.02 -2.15 -6.35
C LEU A 107 -2.51 -2.23 -7.80
N HIS A 108 -2.40 -1.13 -8.57
CA HIS A 108 -2.73 -1.11 -10.01
C HIS A 108 -1.79 -1.96 -10.87
N GLU A 109 -0.61 -2.34 -10.36
CA GLU A 109 0.35 -3.22 -11.04
C GLU A 109 -0.02 -4.70 -10.91
N ALA A 110 -0.98 -5.05 -10.03
CA ALA A 110 -1.41 -6.42 -9.83
C ALA A 110 -1.85 -7.07 -11.15
N THR A 111 -1.45 -8.32 -11.35
CA THR A 111 -1.95 -9.14 -12.47
C THR A 111 -3.42 -9.50 -12.31
N GLY A 112 -3.90 -9.55 -11.06
CA GLY A 112 -5.30 -9.80 -10.72
C GLY A 112 -5.69 -9.11 -9.42
N LEU A 113 -6.51 -8.05 -9.50
CA LEU A 113 -6.97 -7.29 -8.34
C LEU A 113 -7.58 -8.18 -7.24
N ALA A 114 -8.47 -9.10 -7.61
CA ALA A 114 -9.11 -10.03 -6.67
C ALA A 114 -8.09 -10.94 -5.97
N THR A 115 -7.06 -11.40 -6.68
CA THR A 115 -6.02 -12.27 -6.11
C THR A 115 -5.14 -11.48 -5.17
N ALA A 116 -4.70 -10.28 -5.56
CA ALA A 116 -3.91 -9.40 -4.71
C ALA A 116 -4.67 -9.06 -3.41
N LEU A 117 -5.94 -8.64 -3.49
CA LEU A 117 -6.72 -8.29 -2.30
C LEU A 117 -6.97 -9.49 -1.36
N ARG A 118 -7.14 -10.72 -1.89
CA ARG A 118 -7.21 -11.92 -1.06
C ARG A 118 -5.88 -12.22 -0.37
N GLU A 119 -4.76 -12.02 -1.05
CA GLU A 119 -3.44 -12.23 -0.46
C GLU A 119 -3.13 -11.18 0.62
N MET A 120 -3.47 -9.90 0.37
CA MET A 120 -3.38 -8.86 1.40
C MET A 120 -4.26 -9.19 2.60
N TYR A 121 -5.50 -9.67 2.37
CA TYR A 121 -6.40 -10.13 3.42
C TYR A 121 -5.78 -11.27 4.24
N ARG A 122 -5.16 -12.23 3.56
CA ARG A 122 -4.53 -13.39 4.22
C ARG A 122 -3.44 -12.97 5.19
N VAL A 123 -2.51 -12.11 4.77
CA VAL A 123 -1.35 -11.74 5.59
C VAL A 123 -1.63 -10.63 6.60
N ALA A 124 -2.67 -9.82 6.40
CA ALA A 124 -3.10 -8.80 7.35
C ALA A 124 -3.82 -9.42 8.55
N ASN A 125 -3.56 -8.92 9.76
CA ASN A 125 -4.32 -9.24 10.98
C ASN A 125 -5.54 -8.31 11.15
N LEU A 126 -5.38 -7.00 10.90
CA LEU A 126 -6.42 -6.01 11.19
C LEU A 126 -6.85 -5.21 9.96
N ARG A 127 -5.91 -4.63 9.23
CA ARG A 127 -6.18 -3.62 8.21
C ARG A 127 -5.29 -3.75 6.99
N VAL A 128 -5.85 -3.42 5.83
CA VAL A 128 -5.12 -3.14 4.60
C VAL A 128 -5.40 -1.70 4.17
N VAL A 129 -4.38 -0.97 3.76
CA VAL A 129 -4.51 0.38 3.20
C VAL A 129 -3.79 0.43 1.87
N ALA A 130 -4.48 0.88 0.84
CA ALA A 130 -3.89 1.14 -0.47
C ALA A 130 -4.06 2.61 -0.84
N LEU A 131 -2.95 3.27 -1.15
CA LEU A 131 -2.93 4.60 -1.76
C LEU A 131 -2.75 4.43 -3.27
N GLU A 132 -3.60 5.07 -4.06
CA GLU A 132 -3.62 4.90 -5.51
C GLU A 132 -3.87 6.21 -6.26
N TRP A 133 -3.51 6.21 -7.54
CA TRP A 133 -3.89 7.27 -8.45
C TRP A 133 -5.41 7.27 -8.66
N PRO A 134 -6.08 8.42 -8.61
CA PRO A 134 -7.51 8.48 -8.89
C PRO A 134 -7.81 8.04 -10.34
N TYR A 135 -8.97 7.43 -10.57
CA TYR A 135 -9.38 6.97 -11.89
C TYR A 135 -9.83 8.15 -12.76
N GLU A 136 -8.86 8.97 -13.16
CA GLU A 136 -9.06 10.14 -14.03
C GLU A 136 -7.85 10.36 -14.95
N VAL A 137 -8.01 11.11 -16.00
CA VAL A 137 -6.88 11.51 -16.86
C VAL A 137 -6.05 12.55 -16.10
N GLY A 138 -4.74 12.33 -16.00
CA GLY A 138 -3.82 13.25 -15.33
C GLY A 138 -2.44 13.24 -15.98
N GLU A 139 -1.68 14.30 -15.73
CA GLU A 139 -0.33 14.47 -16.28
C GLU A 139 0.71 13.54 -15.60
N MET A 140 0.41 13.06 -14.41
CA MET A 140 1.29 12.18 -13.62
C MET A 140 0.64 10.81 -13.37
N GLY A 141 1.48 9.84 -13.09
CA GLY A 141 1.05 8.46 -12.81
C GLY A 141 0.90 7.60 -14.06
N PRO A 142 0.34 6.40 -13.92
CA PRO A 142 0.11 5.48 -15.03
C PRO A 142 -1.03 5.99 -15.94
N PRO A 143 -1.13 5.51 -17.19
CA PRO A 143 -2.28 5.75 -18.05
C PRO A 143 -3.60 5.39 -17.35
N GLN A 144 -4.70 6.06 -17.72
CA GLN A 144 -6.00 5.87 -17.04
C GLN A 144 -6.49 4.42 -17.08
N ASP A 145 -6.25 3.70 -18.16
CA ASP A 145 -6.63 2.28 -18.32
C ASP A 145 -5.85 1.32 -17.41
N HIS A 146 -4.75 1.77 -16.83
CA HIS A 146 -4.01 1.05 -15.77
C HIS A 146 -4.46 1.43 -14.36
N ARG A 147 -5.27 2.50 -14.19
CA ARG A 147 -5.75 2.93 -12.87
C ARG A 147 -6.96 2.13 -12.43
N LEU A 148 -7.16 2.03 -11.13
CA LEU A 148 -8.24 1.25 -10.54
C LEU A 148 -9.49 2.12 -10.35
N ARG A 149 -10.66 1.57 -10.71
CA ARG A 149 -11.95 2.18 -10.37
C ARG A 149 -12.28 1.89 -8.92
N ALA A 150 -12.75 2.89 -8.18
CA ALA A 150 -13.08 2.72 -6.77
C ALA A 150 -14.14 1.63 -6.55
N GLU A 151 -15.16 1.58 -7.40
CA GLU A 151 -16.19 0.55 -7.35
C GLU A 151 -15.65 -0.88 -7.47
N ASP A 152 -14.62 -1.09 -8.32
CA ASP A 152 -14.01 -2.40 -8.50
C ASP A 152 -13.19 -2.80 -7.28
N VAL A 153 -12.37 -1.88 -6.74
CA VAL A 153 -11.59 -2.14 -5.51
C VAL A 153 -12.51 -2.49 -4.35
N LEU A 154 -13.58 -1.70 -4.13
CA LEU A 154 -14.52 -1.94 -3.04
C LEU A 154 -15.31 -3.24 -3.21
N ARG A 155 -15.70 -3.59 -4.46
CA ARG A 155 -16.39 -4.86 -4.75
C ARG A 155 -15.49 -6.05 -4.45
N GLU A 156 -14.26 -6.04 -4.97
CA GLU A 156 -13.30 -7.15 -4.78
C GLU A 156 -12.84 -7.26 -3.32
N ALA A 157 -12.70 -6.14 -2.60
CA ALA A 157 -12.41 -6.16 -1.17
C ALA A 157 -13.53 -6.86 -0.38
N ARG A 158 -14.80 -6.51 -0.63
CA ARG A 158 -15.93 -7.19 0.01
C ARG A 158 -15.96 -8.68 -0.34
N ALA A 159 -15.69 -9.04 -1.59
CA ALA A 159 -15.62 -10.43 -2.04
C ALA A 159 -14.44 -11.20 -1.39
N ALA A 160 -13.35 -10.53 -1.04
CA ALA A 160 -12.22 -11.09 -0.31
C ALA A 160 -12.49 -11.29 1.19
N GLY A 161 -13.60 -10.72 1.74
CA GLY A 161 -14.01 -10.92 3.13
C GLY A 161 -13.75 -9.73 4.07
N TYR A 162 -13.32 -8.57 3.57
CA TYR A 162 -13.18 -7.37 4.41
C TYR A 162 -14.53 -6.93 4.97
N ALA A 163 -14.61 -6.74 6.28
CA ALA A 163 -15.85 -6.33 6.97
C ALA A 163 -16.20 -4.86 6.71
N GLN A 164 -15.17 -4.02 6.49
CA GLN A 164 -15.34 -2.62 6.10
C GLN A 164 -14.41 -2.31 4.93
N ALA A 165 -14.92 -1.60 3.93
CA ALA A 165 -14.16 -1.15 2.77
C ALA A 165 -14.59 0.27 2.42
N GLU A 166 -13.69 1.21 2.56
CA GLU A 166 -13.90 2.64 2.36
C GLU A 166 -12.98 3.18 1.27
N HIS A 167 -13.50 4.09 0.46
CA HIS A 167 -12.74 4.95 -0.43
C HIS A 167 -12.72 6.36 0.14
N ILE A 168 -11.54 6.91 0.35
CA ILE A 168 -11.31 8.25 0.89
C ILE A 168 -10.58 9.06 -0.19
N GLN A 169 -11.23 10.11 -0.68
CA GLN A 169 -10.62 11.02 -1.63
C GLN A 169 -9.66 11.96 -0.90
N LEU A 170 -8.40 12.00 -1.33
CA LEU A 170 -7.40 12.98 -0.94
C LEU A 170 -7.29 14.08 -2.00
N ALA A 171 -6.46 15.09 -1.79
CA ALA A 171 -6.33 16.19 -2.75
C ALA A 171 -5.88 15.71 -4.14
N HIS A 172 -4.96 14.74 -4.18
CA HIS A 172 -4.37 14.24 -5.43
C HIS A 172 -4.42 12.71 -5.57
N MET A 173 -4.84 12.00 -4.53
CA MET A 173 -4.80 10.54 -4.48
C MET A 173 -6.13 9.95 -4.04
N ALA A 174 -6.31 8.66 -4.30
CA ALA A 174 -7.39 7.84 -3.78
C ALA A 174 -6.82 6.91 -2.71
N LEU A 175 -7.40 6.88 -1.53
CA LEU A 175 -7.02 5.98 -0.45
C LEU A 175 -8.13 4.98 -0.21
N TYR A 176 -7.78 3.70 -0.15
CA TYR A 176 -8.66 2.61 0.22
C TYR A 176 -8.27 2.09 1.59
N ARG A 177 -9.22 2.12 2.54
CA ARG A 177 -9.05 1.54 3.87
C ARG A 177 -9.96 0.34 4.01
N LEU A 178 -9.36 -0.83 4.24
CA LEU A 178 -10.01 -2.12 4.21
C LEU A 178 -9.76 -2.82 5.55
N ASP A 179 -10.79 -2.94 6.39
CA ASP A 179 -10.67 -3.55 7.71
C ASP A 179 -11.24 -4.98 7.71
N LYS A 180 -10.50 -5.92 8.29
CA LYS A 180 -10.91 -7.34 8.41
C LYS A 180 -12.06 -7.53 9.40
N ARG A 181 -12.23 -6.60 10.34
CA ARG A 181 -13.24 -6.63 11.40
C ARG A 181 -13.97 -5.29 11.44
N ASN A 182 -15.18 -5.30 12.00
CA ASN A 182 -15.87 -4.04 12.30
C ASN A 182 -15.12 -3.33 13.44
N LEU A 183 -14.27 -2.38 13.06
CA LEU A 183 -13.64 -1.50 14.03
C LEU A 183 -14.65 -0.45 14.42
N GLN A 184 -14.77 -0.17 15.72
CA GLN A 184 -15.75 0.82 16.23
C GLN A 184 -15.52 2.18 15.57
N PRO A 185 -16.58 2.87 15.12
CA PRO A 185 -16.41 4.24 14.64
C PRO A 185 -15.89 5.10 15.79
N TRP A 186 -14.96 6.00 15.48
CA TRP A 186 -14.46 7.01 16.40
C TRP A 186 -15.62 7.82 16.96
N CYS A 187 -15.77 7.81 18.28
CA CYS A 187 -16.37 8.97 18.95
C CYS A 187 -15.33 10.10 18.86
N VAL A 188 -15.58 11.07 17.97
CA VAL A 188 -14.92 12.38 17.96
C VAL A 188 -15.42 13.19 19.14
#